data_e8c88cd11dabbdb0e4464c3cf6bcbe7a
#
_entry.id   e8c88cd11dabbdb0e4464c3cf6bcbe7a
#
_cell.length_a   1.000
_cell.length_b   1.000
_cell.length_c   1.000
_cell.angle_alpha   90.00
_cell.angle_beta   90.00
_cell.angle_gamma   90.00
#
_symmetry.space_group_name_H-M   'P 1'
#
loop_
_entity.id
_entity.type
_entity.pdbx_description
1 polymer ?
#
loop_
_entity_poly.entity_id
_entity_poly.type
_entity_poly.pdbx_seq_one_letter_code
_entity_poly.pdbx_strand_id
1 'polypeptide(L)'
;MLTADAMNGFKDHVKKTVSHAMYKINRSYYRAEITDIYVDSTGKVAIDFTIDPTMSGTVKIAEVQLYNRSGKLWLTKTENITRKSTQEGVFYRFTIEITEV
;
A
#
# COMPACT_ATOMS: atom_id res chain seq x y z
N MET A 1 -18.60 -16.95 6.85
CA MET A 1 -18.40 -15.69 6.08
C MET A 1 -18.50 -14.50 7.01
N LEU A 2 -17.56 -13.57 6.92
CA LEU A 2 -17.60 -12.35 7.73
C LEU A 2 -18.68 -11.40 7.23
N THR A 3 -19.39 -10.76 8.16
CA THR A 3 -20.41 -9.78 7.81
C THR A 3 -19.79 -8.47 7.33
N ALA A 4 -20.59 -7.64 6.66
CA ALA A 4 -20.15 -6.31 6.25
C ALA A 4 -19.73 -5.47 7.48
N ASP A 5 -20.43 -5.62 8.59
CA ASP A 5 -20.08 -4.92 9.82
C ASP A 5 -18.70 -5.34 10.34
N ALA A 6 -18.42 -6.65 10.34
CA ALA A 6 -17.10 -7.16 10.74
C ALA A 6 -16.00 -6.64 9.83
N MET A 7 -16.22 -6.64 8.51
CA MET A 7 -15.24 -6.13 7.55
C MET A 7 -14.99 -4.62 7.74
N ASN A 8 -16.03 -3.85 8.03
CA ASN A 8 -15.87 -2.43 8.33
C ASN A 8 -15.05 -2.21 9.61
N GLY A 9 -15.20 -3.08 10.60
CA GLY A 9 -14.40 -3.05 11.82
C GLY A 9 -12.92 -3.28 11.53
N PHE A 10 -12.58 -4.24 10.69
CA PHE A 10 -11.20 -4.47 10.26
C PHE A 10 -10.67 -3.29 9.47
N LYS A 11 -11.45 -2.74 8.55
CA LYS A 11 -11.07 -1.54 7.79
C LYS A 11 -10.75 -0.38 8.74
N ASP A 12 -11.58 -0.15 9.73
CA ASP A 12 -11.38 0.93 10.70
C ASP A 12 -10.11 0.71 11.53
N HIS A 13 -9.83 -0.54 11.90
CA HIS A 13 -8.59 -0.89 12.58
C HIS A 13 -7.38 -0.57 11.70
N VAL A 14 -7.42 -0.93 10.43
CA VAL A 14 -6.34 -0.63 9.48
C VAL A 14 -6.14 0.89 9.36
N LYS A 15 -7.23 1.66 9.24
CA LYS A 15 -7.16 3.12 9.19
C LYS A 15 -6.48 3.73 10.42
N LYS A 16 -6.72 3.16 11.60
CA LYS A 16 -6.11 3.63 12.85
C LYS A 16 -4.66 3.19 13.01
N THR A 17 -4.29 2.10 12.36
CA THR A 17 -2.97 1.46 12.53
C THR A 17 -1.94 1.97 11.53
N VAL A 18 -2.32 2.05 10.25
CA VAL A 18 -1.38 2.36 9.17
C VAL A 18 -1.15 3.86 9.08
N SER A 19 0.10 4.25 9.01
CA SER A 19 0.50 5.66 8.89
C SER A 19 0.78 6.04 7.44
N HIS A 20 1.71 5.34 6.81
CA HIS A 20 2.19 5.70 5.47
C HIS A 20 2.78 4.50 4.76
N ALA A 21 3.01 4.65 3.46
CA ALA A 21 3.70 3.67 2.65
C ALA A 21 5.13 4.12 2.36
N MET A 22 5.99 3.15 2.05
CA MET A 22 7.32 3.37 1.52
C MET A 22 7.49 2.49 0.29
N TYR A 23 8.30 2.93 -0.65
CA TYR A 23 8.66 2.11 -1.80
C TYR A 23 10.17 2.19 -2.03
N LYS A 24 10.74 1.10 -2.53
CA LYS A 24 12.18 0.96 -2.70
C LYS A 24 12.56 1.07 -4.17
N ILE A 25 13.49 1.98 -4.47
CA ILE A 25 14.14 2.09 -5.76
C ILE A 25 15.63 1.99 -5.52
N ASN A 26 16.30 1.03 -6.18
CA ASN A 26 17.67 0.67 -5.92
C ASN A 26 17.86 0.30 -4.45
N ARG A 27 18.62 1.05 -3.67
CA ARG A 27 18.85 0.80 -2.25
C ARG A 27 18.19 1.83 -1.35
N SER A 28 17.38 2.72 -1.91
CA SER A 28 16.77 3.81 -1.17
C SER A 28 15.28 3.64 -1.05
N TYR A 29 14.73 4.07 0.08
CA TYR A 29 13.30 4.05 0.35
C TYR A 29 12.73 5.45 0.28
N TYR A 30 11.53 5.56 -0.29
CA TYR A 30 10.82 6.83 -0.49
C TYR A 30 9.43 6.70 0.08
N ARG A 31 8.93 7.79 0.64
CA ARG A 31 7.61 7.82 1.28
C ARG A 31 6.51 8.07 0.26
N ALA A 32 5.37 7.42 0.44
CA ALA A 32 4.12 7.71 -0.27
C ALA A 32 2.99 7.84 0.76
N GLU A 33 2.12 8.82 0.55
CA GLU A 33 0.97 9.00 1.42
C GLU A 33 -0.18 8.11 0.98
N ILE A 34 -0.87 7.53 1.94
CA ILE A 34 -2.03 6.70 1.68
C ILE A 34 -3.20 7.58 1.30
N THR A 35 -3.85 7.28 0.18
CA THR A 35 -4.94 8.08 -0.35
C THR A 35 -6.31 7.54 0.04
N ASP A 36 -6.44 6.23 0.23
CA ASP A 36 -7.72 5.64 0.62
C ASP A 36 -7.51 4.27 1.29
N ILE A 37 -8.42 3.94 2.20
CA ILE A 37 -8.53 2.63 2.84
C ILE A 37 -10.00 2.27 2.86
N TYR A 38 -10.37 1.15 2.25
CA TYR A 38 -11.78 0.77 2.10
C TYR A 38 -11.93 -0.74 1.94
N VAL A 39 -13.16 -1.23 2.04
CA VAL A 39 -13.48 -2.63 1.70
C VAL A 39 -13.86 -2.65 0.23
N ASP A 40 -13.15 -3.45 -0.56
CA ASP A 40 -13.39 -3.53 -2.00
C ASP A 40 -14.58 -4.45 -2.34
N SER A 41 -14.91 -4.56 -3.63
CA SER A 41 -16.04 -5.35 -4.10
C SER A 41 -15.87 -6.86 -3.87
N THR A 42 -14.65 -7.32 -3.61
CA THR A 42 -14.35 -8.72 -3.32
C THR A 42 -14.34 -9.04 -1.82
N GLY A 43 -14.57 -8.04 -0.97
CA GLY A 43 -14.59 -8.20 0.48
C GLY A 43 -13.22 -8.14 1.14
N LYS A 44 -12.22 -7.61 0.46
CA LYS A 44 -10.88 -7.41 1.01
C LYS A 44 -10.71 -5.97 1.45
N VAL A 45 -9.84 -5.73 2.44
CA VAL A 45 -9.46 -4.37 2.80
C VAL A 45 -8.38 -3.89 1.83
N ALA A 46 -8.67 -2.81 1.13
CA ALA A 46 -7.76 -2.22 0.15
C ALA A 46 -7.13 -0.95 0.71
N ILE A 47 -5.82 -0.80 0.48
CA ILE A 47 -5.04 0.37 0.88
C ILE A 47 -4.39 0.91 -0.38
N ASP A 48 -4.80 2.11 -0.80
CA ASP A 48 -4.38 2.72 -2.05
C ASP A 48 -3.40 3.86 -1.81
N PHE A 49 -2.40 3.94 -2.66
CA PHE A 49 -1.49 5.09 -2.72
C PHE A 49 -0.87 5.20 -4.12
N THR A 50 -0.33 6.37 -4.42
CA THR A 50 0.35 6.61 -5.68
C THR A 50 1.85 6.68 -5.44
N ILE A 51 2.60 5.92 -6.22
CA ILE A 51 4.05 5.98 -6.25
C ILE A 51 4.43 6.96 -7.35
N ASP A 52 5.03 8.07 -6.96
CA ASP A 52 5.38 9.15 -7.88
C ASP A 52 6.82 9.59 -7.64
N PRO A 53 7.81 8.79 -8.09
CA PRO A 53 9.22 9.13 -7.90
C PRO A 53 9.59 10.37 -8.68
N THR A 54 10.42 11.22 -8.08
CA THR A 54 10.86 12.46 -8.72
C THR A 54 12.03 12.25 -9.68
N MET A 55 12.69 11.10 -9.66
CA MET A 55 13.81 10.83 -10.54
C MET A 55 13.37 10.67 -11.99
N SER A 56 14.20 11.16 -12.91
CA SER A 56 13.93 11.05 -14.34
C SER A 56 14.26 9.65 -14.87
N GLY A 57 13.65 9.32 -15.99
CA GLY A 57 13.93 8.07 -16.70
C GLY A 57 13.22 6.87 -16.14
N THR A 58 13.70 5.70 -16.56
CA THR A 58 13.14 4.42 -16.14
C THR A 58 13.63 4.06 -14.75
N VAL A 59 12.68 3.74 -13.86
CA VAL A 59 13.00 3.25 -12.52
C VAL A 59 12.26 1.96 -12.24
N LYS A 60 12.86 1.10 -11.43
CA LYS A 60 12.25 -0.14 -10.95
C LYS A 60 11.91 -0.03 -9.48
N ILE A 61 10.65 -0.31 -9.17
CA ILE A 61 10.18 -0.38 -7.79
C ILE A 61 10.26 -1.84 -7.37
N ALA A 62 11.15 -2.14 -6.43
CA ALA A 62 11.48 -3.51 -6.05
C ALA A 62 10.71 -3.99 -4.83
N GLU A 63 10.18 -3.07 -4.04
CA GLU A 63 9.50 -3.40 -2.79
C GLU A 63 8.55 -2.28 -2.40
N VAL A 64 7.42 -2.63 -1.81
CA VAL A 64 6.51 -1.69 -1.18
C VAL A 64 6.27 -2.11 0.25
N GLN A 65 6.12 -1.12 1.13
CA GLN A 65 6.00 -1.33 2.57
C GLN A 65 4.89 -0.45 3.13
N LEU A 66 4.26 -0.92 4.19
CA LEU A 66 3.37 -0.11 5.01
C LEU A 66 3.94 -0.02 6.41
N TYR A 67 3.93 1.18 6.97
CA TYR A 67 4.40 1.46 8.32
C TYR A 67 3.23 1.84 9.21
N ASN A 68 3.30 1.41 10.47
CA ASN A 68 2.29 1.78 11.45
C ASN A 68 2.60 3.15 12.06
N ARG A 69 1.70 3.63 12.91
CA ARG A 69 1.83 4.96 13.53
C ARG A 69 2.95 5.03 14.57
N SER A 70 3.47 3.89 15.00
CA SER A 70 4.67 3.84 15.86
C SER A 70 5.97 3.87 15.05
N GLY A 71 5.90 3.98 13.73
CA GLY A 71 7.06 4.01 12.86
C GLY A 71 7.69 2.65 12.59
N LYS A 72 6.96 1.57 12.85
CA LYS A 72 7.45 0.21 12.63
C LYS A 72 6.89 -0.36 11.34
N LEU A 73 7.68 -1.20 10.68
CA LEU A 73 7.26 -1.92 9.49
C LEU A 73 6.08 -2.83 9.85
N TRP A 74 4.97 -2.69 9.13
CA TRP A 74 3.74 -3.41 9.38
C TRP A 74 3.46 -4.47 8.32
N LEU A 75 3.61 -4.12 7.04
CA LEU A 75 3.52 -5.05 5.91
C LEU A 75 4.61 -4.73 4.90
N THR A 76 5.07 -5.77 4.20
CA THR A 76 6.02 -5.60 3.10
C THR A 76 5.66 -6.56 1.98
N LYS A 77 5.96 -6.16 0.75
CA LYS A 77 5.75 -6.99 -0.42
C LYS A 77 6.85 -6.70 -1.44
N THR A 78 7.49 -7.77 -1.92
CA THR A 78 8.45 -7.68 -3.02
C THR A 78 7.68 -7.43 -4.32
N GLU A 79 8.17 -6.51 -5.12
CA GLU A 79 7.55 -6.15 -6.39
C GLU A 79 8.59 -6.05 -7.50
N ASN A 80 8.11 -5.96 -8.72
CA ASN A 80 8.93 -5.71 -9.90
C ASN A 80 8.15 -4.82 -10.84
N ILE A 81 8.03 -3.55 -10.46
CA ILE A 81 7.23 -2.56 -11.19
C ILE A 81 8.18 -1.61 -11.90
N THR A 82 8.01 -1.45 -13.20
CA THR A 82 8.79 -0.54 -14.01
C THR A 82 7.98 0.72 -14.32
N ARG A 83 8.53 1.88 -13.99
CA ARG A 83 8.01 3.18 -14.41
C ARG A 83 8.95 3.76 -15.46
N LYS A 84 8.44 4.06 -16.64
CA LYS A 84 9.25 4.43 -17.80
C LYS A 84 9.62 5.90 -17.88
N SER A 85 8.82 6.78 -17.31
CA SER A 85 9.07 8.23 -17.37
C SER A 85 8.56 8.95 -16.14
N THR A 86 9.07 10.16 -15.88
CA THR A 86 8.63 11.01 -14.76
C THR A 86 7.18 11.43 -14.84
N GLN A 87 6.56 11.32 -16.02
CA GLN A 87 5.15 11.68 -16.21
C GLN A 87 4.20 10.55 -15.87
N GLU A 88 4.70 9.35 -15.61
CA GLU A 88 3.89 8.22 -15.20
C GLU A 88 3.87 8.11 -13.68
N GLY A 89 2.71 8.29 -13.07
CA GLY A 89 2.47 7.87 -11.70
C GLY A 89 2.13 6.38 -11.69
N VAL A 90 2.47 5.68 -10.63
CA VAL A 90 2.10 4.29 -10.44
C VAL A 90 1.07 4.20 -9.33
N PHE A 91 -0.16 3.84 -9.71
CA PHE A 91 -1.20 3.55 -8.73
C PHE A 91 -0.90 2.18 -8.12
N TYR A 92 -0.88 2.11 -6.79
CA TYR A 92 -0.62 0.87 -6.09
C TYR A 92 -1.71 0.57 -5.07
N ARG A 93 -2.06 -0.71 -4.97
CA ARG A 93 -3.06 -1.18 -4.02
C ARG A 93 -2.54 -2.40 -3.28
N PHE A 94 -2.44 -2.30 -1.95
CA PHE A 94 -2.36 -3.47 -1.10
C PHE A 94 -3.77 -3.97 -0.83
N THR A 95 -3.97 -5.29 -0.90
CA THR A 95 -5.20 -5.89 -0.44
C THR A 95 -4.91 -6.87 0.69
N ILE A 96 -5.74 -6.82 1.73
CA ILE A 96 -5.63 -7.71 2.86
C ILE A 96 -6.87 -8.59 2.87
N GLU A 97 -6.65 -9.89 2.73
CA GLU A 97 -7.72 -10.88 2.81
C GLU A 97 -7.83 -11.37 4.24
N ILE A 98 -9.02 -11.28 4.81
CA ILE A 98 -9.30 -11.78 6.15
C ILE A 98 -10.13 -13.04 6.00
N THR A 99 -9.56 -14.16 6.42
CA THR A 99 -10.15 -15.48 6.23
C THR A 99 -10.55 -16.06 7.56
N GLU A 100 -11.77 -16.62 7.62
CA GLU A 100 -12.20 -17.42 8.76
C GLU A 100 -11.48 -18.77 8.76
N VAL A 101 -11.16 -19.23 9.94
CA VAL A 101 -10.52 -20.53 10.12
C VAL A 101 -11.51 -21.50 10.74
#